data_abc2d8493238104c8890a034b1d6d931
#
_entry.id   abc2d8493238104c8890a034b1d6d931
#
_cell.length_a   1.000
_cell.length_b   1.000
_cell.length_c   1.000
_cell.angle_alpha   90.00
_cell.angle_beta   90.00
_cell.angle_gamma   90.00
#
_symmetry.space_group_name_H-M   'P 1'
#
loop_
_entity.id
_entity.type
_entity.pdbx_description
1 polymer ?
#
loop_
_entity_poly.entity_id
_entity_poly.type
_entity_poly.pdbx_seq_one_letter_code
_entity_poly.pdbx_strand_id
1 'polypeptide(L)'
;MANKIANRKVICDTLLEAAKTDKDIVVLCSDSRGSASLTPFFDQYPQQSVEVGIAEQDLVSIAAGMASCGKKAWAASPASFVTTRSYEQCKVDVSYSNTNVKLIGISGGVSYGALGMSHHSAQDIAAMSAIPNMRVYLPSDRFQTAELVRALVADNKPAYIRVGRNPVEDVYTEDECPFQMDRATWVRRGTDVTLVATGEMVRHAVDAADLLAEQGISATVLDMYCVKPLDAEAVIEAAGATRAVVTVEEHSPFGGLGSMVAQVVGEHCPRPVKCLSLPDAPVITGTSPEVLAHYGLTGEGIAKTVAEFLGN
;
A
#
# COMPACT_ATOMS: atom_id res chain seq x y z
N MET A 1 2.13 21.75 -11.03
CA MET A 1 0.96 21.87 -10.14
C MET A 1 0.88 20.59 -9.35
N ALA A 2 0.65 20.65 -8.03
CA ALA A 2 0.50 19.44 -7.24
C ALA A 2 -0.62 18.55 -7.81
N ASN A 3 -0.39 17.24 -7.86
CA ASN A 3 -1.39 16.27 -8.27
C ASN A 3 -2.59 16.32 -7.31
N LYS A 4 -3.79 16.15 -7.86
CA LYS A 4 -5.04 16.12 -7.08
C LYS A 4 -5.87 14.86 -7.34
N ILE A 5 -5.21 13.79 -7.80
CA ILE A 5 -5.86 12.51 -8.10
C ILE A 5 -5.48 11.50 -7.02
N ALA A 6 -6.46 10.97 -6.32
CA ALA A 6 -6.24 9.91 -5.33
C ALA A 6 -6.02 8.56 -6.01
N ASN A 7 -5.15 7.72 -5.45
CA ASN A 7 -4.83 6.39 -5.98
C ASN A 7 -6.07 5.51 -6.17
N ARG A 8 -7.06 5.57 -5.26
CA ARG A 8 -8.33 4.84 -5.40
C ARG A 8 -9.12 5.23 -6.67
N LYS A 9 -9.01 6.49 -7.13
CA LYS A 9 -9.63 6.92 -8.38
C LYS A 9 -8.91 6.31 -9.58
N VAL A 10 -7.59 6.22 -9.53
CA VAL A 10 -6.78 5.61 -10.60
C VAL A 10 -7.10 4.12 -10.75
N ILE A 11 -7.37 3.41 -9.66
CA ILE A 11 -7.84 2.02 -9.72
C ILE A 11 -9.14 1.95 -10.55
N CYS A 12 -10.11 2.81 -10.25
CA CYS A 12 -11.37 2.86 -11.00
C CYS A 12 -11.14 3.17 -12.48
N ASP A 13 -10.36 4.21 -12.78
CA ASP A 13 -10.11 4.64 -14.16
C ASP A 13 -9.42 3.53 -14.99
N THR A 14 -8.47 2.83 -14.38
CA THR A 14 -7.75 1.72 -15.03
C THR A 14 -8.66 0.50 -15.25
N LEU A 15 -9.54 0.19 -14.28
CA LEU A 15 -10.52 -0.89 -14.43
C LEU A 15 -11.59 -0.54 -15.47
N LEU A 16 -12.03 0.73 -15.55
CA LEU A 16 -12.93 1.20 -16.60
C LEU A 16 -12.35 0.98 -17.99
N GLU A 17 -11.06 1.28 -18.16
CA GLU A 17 -10.38 1.06 -19.44
C GLU A 17 -10.28 -0.43 -19.77
N ALA A 18 -9.87 -1.26 -18.83
CA ALA A 18 -9.73 -2.70 -19.02
C ALA A 18 -11.07 -3.39 -19.33
N ALA A 19 -12.16 -2.96 -18.67
CA ALA A 19 -13.50 -3.55 -18.85
C ALA A 19 -14.13 -3.25 -20.22
N LYS A 20 -13.58 -2.33 -21.02
CA LYS A 20 -14.01 -2.10 -22.40
C LYS A 20 -13.91 -3.38 -23.23
N THR A 21 -12.84 -4.14 -23.03
CA THR A 21 -12.53 -5.36 -23.81
C THR A 21 -12.63 -6.64 -22.99
N ASP A 22 -12.45 -6.58 -21.68
CA ASP A 22 -12.48 -7.73 -20.78
C ASP A 22 -13.81 -7.81 -20.01
N LYS A 23 -14.68 -8.75 -20.43
CA LYS A 23 -16.00 -8.97 -19.82
C LYS A 23 -15.96 -9.89 -18.61
N ASP A 24 -14.80 -10.41 -18.26
CA ASP A 24 -14.63 -11.23 -17.07
C ASP A 24 -14.23 -10.42 -15.83
N ILE A 25 -13.87 -9.16 -16.00
CA ILE A 25 -13.69 -8.21 -14.87
C ILE A 25 -15.04 -7.99 -14.20
N VAL A 26 -15.10 -8.22 -12.89
CA VAL A 26 -16.25 -7.91 -12.03
C VAL A 26 -15.79 -7.13 -10.82
N VAL A 27 -16.46 -6.02 -10.54
CA VAL A 27 -16.16 -5.15 -9.40
C VAL A 27 -17.26 -5.27 -8.36
N LEU A 28 -16.87 -5.56 -7.12
CA LEU A 28 -17.77 -5.76 -6.00
C LEU A 28 -17.53 -4.70 -4.92
N CYS A 29 -18.59 -4.25 -4.24
CA CYS A 29 -18.50 -3.34 -3.10
C CYS A 29 -19.45 -3.76 -1.97
N SER A 30 -19.10 -3.30 -0.75
CA SER A 30 -19.92 -3.42 0.46
C SER A 30 -20.37 -2.04 0.93
N ASP A 31 -21.36 -1.45 0.26
CA ASP A 31 -21.90 -0.10 0.52
C ASP A 31 -20.82 1.01 0.54
N SER A 32 -19.73 0.79 -0.19
CA SER A 32 -18.53 1.65 -0.14
C SER A 32 -18.10 2.18 -1.51
N ARG A 33 -18.91 1.98 -2.58
CA ARG A 33 -18.54 2.38 -3.95
C ARG A 33 -18.17 3.85 -4.09
N GLY A 34 -18.86 4.75 -3.38
CA GLY A 34 -18.54 6.19 -3.36
C GLY A 34 -17.19 6.46 -2.68
N SER A 35 -16.94 5.83 -1.54
CA SER A 35 -15.66 5.92 -0.82
C SER A 35 -14.50 5.28 -1.61
N ALA A 36 -14.78 4.25 -2.39
CA ALA A 36 -13.82 3.59 -3.26
C ALA A 36 -13.59 4.32 -4.60
N SER A 37 -14.32 5.40 -4.87
CA SER A 37 -14.37 6.08 -6.19
C SER A 37 -14.83 5.16 -7.34
N LEU A 38 -15.58 4.10 -7.07
CA LEU A 38 -16.02 3.09 -8.04
C LEU A 38 -17.41 3.39 -8.64
N THR A 39 -18.10 4.43 -8.21
CA THR A 39 -19.40 4.82 -8.78
C THR A 39 -19.37 4.89 -10.32
N PRO A 40 -18.36 5.48 -11.00
CA PRO A 40 -18.32 5.50 -12.45
C PRO A 40 -18.28 4.10 -13.09
N PHE A 41 -17.63 3.12 -12.44
CA PHE A 41 -17.60 1.75 -12.95
C PHE A 41 -18.98 1.08 -12.85
N PHE A 42 -19.66 1.26 -11.71
CA PHE A 42 -21.02 0.73 -11.49
C PHE A 42 -22.05 1.33 -12.47
N ASP A 43 -21.92 2.62 -12.76
CA ASP A 43 -22.81 3.32 -13.70
C ASP A 43 -22.57 2.87 -15.15
N GLN A 44 -21.31 2.69 -15.56
CA GLN A 44 -20.93 2.34 -16.93
C GLN A 44 -21.06 0.84 -17.22
N TYR A 45 -20.76 -0.02 -16.23
CA TYR A 45 -20.75 -1.48 -16.39
C TYR A 45 -21.61 -2.18 -15.31
N PRO A 46 -22.93 -1.92 -15.25
CA PRO A 46 -23.80 -2.51 -14.22
C PRO A 46 -23.84 -4.05 -14.27
N GLN A 47 -23.61 -4.67 -15.46
CA GLN A 47 -23.56 -6.12 -15.60
C GLN A 47 -22.24 -6.75 -15.11
N GLN A 48 -21.23 -5.94 -14.84
CA GLN A 48 -19.92 -6.33 -14.28
C GLN A 48 -19.75 -5.80 -12.85
N SER A 49 -20.85 -5.39 -12.20
CA SER A 49 -20.86 -4.77 -10.87
C SER A 49 -21.76 -5.51 -9.91
N VAL A 50 -21.32 -5.67 -8.68
CA VAL A 50 -22.07 -6.33 -7.59
C VAL A 50 -22.03 -5.47 -6.33
N GLU A 51 -23.18 -5.13 -5.78
CA GLU A 51 -23.31 -4.45 -4.50
C GLU A 51 -23.92 -5.43 -3.48
N VAL A 52 -23.18 -5.71 -2.39
CA VAL A 52 -23.60 -6.69 -1.36
C VAL A 52 -24.14 -6.05 -0.10
N GLY A 53 -24.16 -4.72 -0.02
CA GLY A 53 -24.48 -4.00 1.22
C GLY A 53 -23.35 -4.10 2.26
N ILE A 54 -23.62 -3.72 3.51
CA ILE A 54 -22.62 -3.73 4.59
C ILE A 54 -22.39 -5.19 5.07
N ALA A 55 -21.70 -5.97 4.24
CA ALA A 55 -21.47 -7.41 4.45
C ALA A 55 -20.09 -7.82 3.90
N GLU A 56 -19.00 -7.41 4.56
CA GLU A 56 -17.65 -7.61 4.06
C GLU A 56 -17.24 -9.09 3.96
N GLN A 57 -17.79 -9.95 4.81
CA GLN A 57 -17.57 -11.41 4.73
C GLN A 57 -18.21 -11.98 3.45
N ASP A 58 -19.45 -11.61 3.17
CA ASP A 58 -20.15 -12.01 1.93
C ASP A 58 -19.47 -11.43 0.69
N LEU A 59 -18.98 -10.18 0.77
CA LEU A 59 -18.21 -9.56 -0.30
C LEU A 59 -17.06 -10.45 -0.74
N VAL A 60 -16.25 -10.92 0.20
CA VAL A 60 -15.06 -11.72 -0.09
C VAL A 60 -15.42 -13.12 -0.59
N SER A 61 -16.40 -13.78 0.05
CA SER A 61 -16.86 -15.12 -0.37
C SER A 61 -17.52 -15.10 -1.75
N ILE A 62 -18.36 -14.09 -2.04
CA ILE A 62 -18.99 -13.92 -3.36
C ILE A 62 -17.90 -13.67 -4.43
N ALA A 63 -16.92 -12.80 -4.14
CA ALA A 63 -15.80 -12.54 -5.06
C ALA A 63 -15.01 -13.83 -5.37
N ALA A 64 -14.72 -14.64 -4.36
CA ALA A 64 -14.03 -15.92 -4.51
C ALA A 64 -14.87 -16.93 -5.33
N GLY A 65 -16.19 -17.00 -5.08
CA GLY A 65 -17.12 -17.83 -5.84
C GLY A 65 -17.16 -17.42 -7.31
N MET A 66 -17.24 -16.12 -7.61
CA MET A 66 -17.20 -15.61 -8.98
C MET A 66 -15.87 -15.91 -9.67
N ALA A 67 -14.75 -15.76 -8.95
CA ALA A 67 -13.43 -16.08 -9.46
C ALA A 67 -13.29 -17.57 -9.78
N SER A 68 -13.88 -18.46 -8.96
CA SER A 68 -13.94 -19.90 -9.23
C SER A 68 -14.76 -20.25 -10.47
N CYS A 69 -15.67 -19.37 -10.89
CA CYS A 69 -16.41 -19.47 -12.15
C CYS A 69 -15.71 -18.75 -13.33
N GLY A 70 -14.43 -18.40 -13.19
CA GLY A 70 -13.62 -17.82 -14.26
C GLY A 70 -13.64 -16.29 -14.35
N LYS A 71 -14.26 -15.60 -13.38
CA LYS A 71 -14.23 -14.13 -13.34
C LYS A 71 -12.94 -13.59 -12.71
N LYS A 72 -12.59 -12.37 -13.08
CA LYS A 72 -11.53 -11.55 -12.47
C LYS A 72 -12.19 -10.62 -11.45
N ALA A 73 -12.28 -11.07 -10.20
CA ALA A 73 -13.05 -10.37 -9.18
C ALA A 73 -12.20 -9.31 -8.45
N TRP A 74 -12.71 -8.08 -8.41
CA TRP A 74 -12.13 -6.94 -7.71
C TRP A 74 -13.08 -6.50 -6.60
N ALA A 75 -12.75 -6.82 -5.35
CA ALA A 75 -13.63 -6.59 -4.20
C ALA A 75 -13.11 -5.44 -3.33
N ALA A 76 -13.87 -4.35 -3.23
CA ALA A 76 -13.49 -3.11 -2.56
C ALA A 76 -14.30 -2.87 -1.29
N SER A 77 -13.59 -2.59 -0.19
CA SER A 77 -14.16 -2.16 1.09
C SER A 77 -13.11 -1.34 1.86
N PRO A 78 -13.48 -0.56 2.91
CA PRO A 78 -12.48 0.03 3.79
C PRO A 78 -11.46 -0.98 4.28
N ALA A 79 -10.18 -0.61 4.23
CA ALA A 79 -9.06 -1.50 4.55
C ALA A 79 -9.22 -2.16 5.93
N SER A 80 -9.62 -1.38 6.94
CA SER A 80 -9.90 -1.87 8.30
C SER A 80 -10.99 -2.95 8.34
N PHE A 81 -11.96 -2.92 7.42
CA PHE A 81 -13.10 -3.86 7.44
C PHE A 81 -12.81 -5.11 6.63
N VAL A 82 -12.33 -4.96 5.39
CA VAL A 82 -12.04 -6.12 4.54
C VAL A 82 -10.94 -7.01 5.14
N THR A 83 -10.00 -6.44 5.90
CA THR A 83 -8.89 -7.22 6.47
C THR A 83 -9.17 -7.81 7.83
N THR A 84 -10.06 -7.23 8.64
CA THR A 84 -10.33 -7.73 10.00
C THR A 84 -11.64 -8.47 10.10
N ARG A 85 -12.74 -7.97 9.52
CA ARG A 85 -14.04 -8.64 9.56
C ARG A 85 -14.09 -9.89 8.70
N SER A 86 -13.45 -9.87 7.54
CA SER A 86 -13.42 -10.98 6.58
C SER A 86 -12.07 -11.69 6.50
N TYR A 87 -11.27 -11.65 7.58
CA TYR A 87 -9.96 -12.27 7.62
C TYR A 87 -9.97 -13.76 7.27
N GLU A 88 -10.96 -14.49 7.81
CA GLU A 88 -11.12 -15.91 7.55
C GLU A 88 -11.43 -16.17 6.07
N GLN A 89 -12.34 -15.40 5.44
CA GLN A 89 -12.68 -15.51 4.03
C GLN A 89 -11.49 -15.14 3.14
N CYS A 90 -10.72 -14.10 3.49
CA CYS A 90 -9.49 -13.77 2.81
C CYS A 90 -8.47 -14.93 2.85
N LYS A 91 -8.37 -15.62 4.00
CA LYS A 91 -7.48 -16.75 4.21
C LYS A 91 -7.94 -17.98 3.45
N VAL A 92 -9.20 -18.39 3.59
CA VAL A 92 -9.71 -19.67 3.10
C VAL A 92 -10.23 -19.56 1.67
N ASP A 93 -11.17 -18.63 1.42
CA ASP A 93 -11.86 -18.57 0.13
C ASP A 93 -10.96 -17.97 -0.96
N VAL A 94 -10.12 -17.00 -0.59
CA VAL A 94 -9.26 -16.30 -1.55
C VAL A 94 -7.89 -16.94 -1.63
N SER A 95 -7.12 -16.97 -0.55
CA SER A 95 -5.70 -17.34 -0.58
C SER A 95 -5.47 -18.85 -0.63
N TYR A 96 -6.08 -19.61 0.27
CA TYR A 96 -5.94 -21.08 0.29
C TYR A 96 -6.50 -21.71 -0.99
N SER A 97 -7.66 -21.23 -1.44
CA SER A 97 -8.29 -21.69 -2.69
C SER A 97 -7.63 -21.11 -3.94
N ASN A 98 -6.65 -20.21 -3.78
CA ASN A 98 -5.88 -19.58 -4.87
C ASN A 98 -6.76 -18.97 -5.96
N THR A 99 -7.81 -18.27 -5.58
CA THR A 99 -8.78 -17.65 -6.50
C THR A 99 -8.28 -16.34 -7.07
N ASN A 100 -8.70 -15.99 -8.28
CA ASN A 100 -8.35 -14.73 -8.95
C ASN A 100 -9.13 -13.55 -8.36
N VAL A 101 -8.90 -13.24 -7.10
CA VAL A 101 -9.53 -12.12 -6.39
C VAL A 101 -8.48 -11.05 -6.09
N LYS A 102 -8.79 -9.79 -6.42
CA LYS A 102 -8.05 -8.61 -6.01
C LYS A 102 -8.86 -7.88 -4.95
N LEU A 103 -8.40 -7.92 -3.71
CA LEU A 103 -9.01 -7.21 -2.58
C LEU A 103 -8.48 -5.78 -2.59
N ILE A 104 -9.37 -4.80 -2.64
CA ILE A 104 -9.02 -3.37 -2.60
C ILE A 104 -9.36 -2.83 -1.22
N GLY A 105 -8.34 -2.64 -0.39
CA GLY A 105 -8.44 -1.96 0.90
C GLY A 105 -8.32 -0.45 0.72
N ILE A 106 -9.45 0.23 0.68
CA ILE A 106 -9.49 1.68 0.58
C ILE A 106 -9.32 2.34 1.94
N SER A 107 -8.81 3.56 1.94
CA SER A 107 -8.61 4.35 3.15
C SER A 107 -7.71 3.65 4.19
N GLY A 108 -6.60 3.05 3.70
CA GLY A 108 -5.58 2.44 4.55
C GLY A 108 -4.94 3.43 5.53
N GLY A 109 -4.27 2.91 6.53
CA GLY A 109 -3.58 3.68 7.54
C GLY A 109 -4.51 4.61 8.31
N VAL A 110 -4.16 5.90 8.36
CA VAL A 110 -4.93 6.96 9.00
C VAL A 110 -5.68 7.86 8.00
N SER A 111 -5.96 7.35 6.78
CA SER A 111 -6.70 8.12 5.76
C SER A 111 -8.11 8.51 6.19
N TYR A 112 -8.75 7.77 7.10
CA TYR A 112 -9.97 8.14 7.81
C TYR A 112 -9.67 8.86 9.14
N GLY A 113 -8.65 9.68 9.19
CA GLY A 113 -8.10 10.28 10.41
C GLY A 113 -9.15 10.78 11.42
N ALA A 114 -10.18 11.51 10.96
CA ALA A 114 -11.23 12.04 11.82
C ALA A 114 -12.18 10.97 12.40
N LEU A 115 -12.29 9.78 11.81
CA LEU A 115 -13.15 8.70 12.30
C LEU A 115 -12.49 7.85 13.38
N GLY A 116 -11.18 7.96 13.56
CA GLY A 116 -10.44 7.32 14.64
C GLY A 116 -10.28 5.81 14.47
N MET A 117 -9.93 5.15 15.58
CA MET A 117 -9.46 3.77 15.65
C MET A 117 -10.38 2.74 14.98
N SER A 118 -11.71 2.95 14.97
CA SER A 118 -12.65 2.03 14.31
C SER A 118 -12.52 1.98 12.79
N HIS A 119 -11.92 3.01 12.19
CA HIS A 119 -11.73 3.15 10.75
C HIS A 119 -10.25 3.20 10.33
N HIS A 120 -9.35 3.51 11.27
CA HIS A 120 -7.91 3.42 11.00
C HIS A 120 -7.52 1.98 10.67
N SER A 121 -6.70 1.81 9.66
CA SER A 121 -6.21 0.50 9.21
C SER A 121 -4.70 0.42 9.40
N ALA A 122 -4.28 0.32 10.68
CA ALA A 122 -2.88 0.25 11.06
C ALA A 122 -2.39 -1.18 11.32
N GLN A 123 -3.18 -2.21 11.01
CA GLN A 123 -2.88 -3.63 11.23
C GLN A 123 -3.06 -4.49 9.97
N ASP A 124 -3.54 -3.91 8.89
CA ASP A 124 -3.91 -4.61 7.66
C ASP A 124 -2.72 -5.27 6.96
N ILE A 125 -1.57 -4.58 6.89
CA ILE A 125 -0.35 -5.13 6.28
C ILE A 125 0.07 -6.40 7.02
N ALA A 126 0.14 -6.36 8.35
CA ALA A 126 0.48 -7.51 9.17
C ALA A 126 -0.50 -8.67 8.98
N ALA A 127 -1.81 -8.39 9.07
CA ALA A 127 -2.86 -9.38 8.92
C ALA A 127 -2.81 -10.08 7.56
N MET A 128 -2.76 -9.30 6.47
CA MET A 128 -2.76 -9.85 5.12
C MET A 128 -1.44 -10.53 4.75
N SER A 129 -0.31 -10.02 5.24
CA SER A 129 0.99 -10.63 4.99
C SER A 129 1.17 -11.96 5.72
N ALA A 130 0.49 -12.17 6.85
CA ALA A 130 0.50 -13.45 7.57
C ALA A 130 -0.23 -14.58 6.81
N ILE A 131 -1.10 -14.25 5.85
CA ILE A 131 -1.83 -15.26 5.08
C ILE A 131 -0.92 -15.85 3.98
N PRO A 132 -0.66 -17.18 3.97
CA PRO A 132 0.11 -17.80 2.88
C PRO A 132 -0.53 -17.53 1.51
N ASN A 133 0.29 -17.32 0.48
CA ASN A 133 -0.15 -17.08 -0.90
C ASN A 133 -0.86 -15.72 -1.16
N MET A 134 -1.21 -14.94 -0.14
CA MET A 134 -1.71 -13.57 -0.33
C MET A 134 -0.53 -12.65 -0.68
N ARG A 135 -0.66 -11.89 -1.77
CA ARG A 135 0.28 -10.81 -2.11
C ARG A 135 -0.25 -9.49 -1.56
N VAL A 136 0.64 -8.59 -1.16
CA VAL A 136 0.28 -7.31 -0.50
C VAL A 136 1.01 -6.17 -1.20
N TYR A 137 0.24 -5.23 -1.76
CA TYR A 137 0.74 -4.12 -2.55
C TYR A 137 0.23 -2.79 -2.03
N LEU A 138 1.12 -1.83 -1.92
CA LEU A 138 0.84 -0.44 -1.54
C LEU A 138 1.50 0.51 -2.55
N PRO A 139 0.84 0.83 -3.67
CA PRO A 139 1.41 1.75 -4.65
C PRO A 139 1.54 3.17 -4.07
N SER A 140 2.61 3.87 -4.46
CA SER A 140 2.99 5.16 -3.90
C SER A 140 2.19 6.33 -4.50
N ASP A 141 1.97 6.32 -5.81
CA ASP A 141 1.29 7.40 -6.52
C ASP A 141 0.38 6.89 -7.66
N ARG A 142 -0.20 7.83 -8.40
CA ARG A 142 -1.12 7.54 -9.49
C ARG A 142 -0.50 6.75 -10.64
N PHE A 143 0.78 6.98 -10.97
CA PHE A 143 1.45 6.31 -12.07
C PHE A 143 1.75 4.86 -11.73
N GLN A 144 2.36 4.63 -10.58
CA GLN A 144 2.62 3.27 -10.09
C GLN A 144 1.33 2.50 -9.82
N THR A 145 0.27 3.17 -9.33
CA THR A 145 -1.06 2.56 -9.16
C THR A 145 -1.62 2.06 -10.49
N ALA A 146 -1.52 2.85 -11.56
CA ALA A 146 -2.01 2.46 -12.88
C ALA A 146 -1.25 1.24 -13.42
N GLU A 147 0.08 1.23 -13.30
CA GLU A 147 0.90 0.10 -13.74
C GLU A 147 0.59 -1.18 -12.94
N LEU A 148 0.47 -1.06 -11.61
CA LEU A 148 0.11 -2.18 -10.75
C LEU A 148 -1.25 -2.78 -11.14
N VAL A 149 -2.27 -1.93 -11.34
CA VAL A 149 -3.61 -2.41 -11.71
C VAL A 149 -3.59 -3.08 -13.08
N ARG A 150 -2.88 -2.53 -14.08
CA ARG A 150 -2.72 -3.17 -15.40
C ARG A 150 -2.06 -4.55 -15.29
N ALA A 151 -0.99 -4.66 -14.50
CA ALA A 151 -0.32 -5.92 -14.24
C ALA A 151 -1.24 -6.94 -13.56
N LEU A 152 -2.03 -6.50 -12.57
CA LEU A 152 -2.97 -7.35 -11.84
C LEU A 152 -4.20 -7.77 -12.65
N VAL A 153 -4.63 -6.99 -13.64
CA VAL A 153 -5.68 -7.40 -14.61
C VAL A 153 -5.21 -8.58 -15.46
N ALA A 154 -3.93 -8.62 -15.80
CA ALA A 154 -3.32 -9.73 -16.57
C ALA A 154 -2.95 -10.94 -15.70
N ASP A 155 -2.91 -10.78 -14.38
CA ASP A 155 -2.48 -11.79 -13.41
C ASP A 155 -3.67 -12.53 -12.78
N ASN A 156 -3.50 -13.80 -12.48
CA ASN A 156 -4.57 -14.68 -11.97
C ASN A 156 -4.43 -15.06 -10.48
N LYS A 157 -3.44 -14.51 -9.77
CA LYS A 157 -3.20 -14.87 -8.36
C LYS A 157 -3.91 -13.90 -7.40
N PRO A 158 -4.23 -14.32 -6.17
CA PRO A 158 -4.81 -13.44 -5.16
C PRO A 158 -3.88 -12.28 -4.81
N ALA A 159 -4.48 -11.11 -4.55
CA ALA A 159 -3.74 -9.94 -4.10
C ALA A 159 -4.61 -9.03 -3.21
N TYR A 160 -3.97 -8.39 -2.25
CA TYR A 160 -4.50 -7.27 -1.49
C TYR A 160 -3.79 -6.00 -1.93
N ILE A 161 -4.55 -4.97 -2.29
CA ILE A 161 -4.06 -3.66 -2.70
C ILE A 161 -4.55 -2.65 -1.68
N ARG A 162 -3.64 -1.93 -1.01
CA ARG A 162 -3.99 -0.87 -0.08
C ARG A 162 -3.74 0.49 -0.70
N VAL A 163 -4.73 1.37 -0.63
CA VAL A 163 -4.60 2.77 -1.06
C VAL A 163 -5.24 3.72 -0.05
N GLY A 164 -4.71 4.92 0.03
CA GLY A 164 -5.28 6.00 0.82
C GLY A 164 -6.53 6.62 0.17
N ARG A 165 -7.10 7.57 0.88
CA ARG A 165 -8.31 8.28 0.47
C ARG A 165 -8.01 9.58 -0.26
N ASN A 166 -6.92 10.24 0.13
CA ASN A 166 -6.58 11.58 -0.30
C ASN A 166 -5.70 11.57 -1.55
N PRO A 167 -5.69 12.65 -2.34
CA PRO A 167 -4.66 12.85 -3.36
C PRO A 167 -3.27 12.87 -2.72
N VAL A 168 -2.31 12.25 -3.41
CA VAL A 168 -0.89 12.23 -3.04
C VAL A 168 -0.09 12.96 -4.10
N GLU A 169 0.98 13.62 -3.73
CA GLU A 169 1.91 14.19 -4.71
C GLU A 169 2.65 13.08 -5.46
N ASP A 170 2.91 13.34 -6.74
CA ASP A 170 3.54 12.36 -7.60
C ASP A 170 5.00 12.09 -7.15
N VAL A 171 5.37 10.83 -7.12
CA VAL A 171 6.74 10.34 -6.98
C VAL A 171 7.36 10.13 -8.36
N TYR A 172 6.55 9.66 -9.30
CA TYR A 172 6.92 9.34 -10.67
C TYR A 172 6.28 10.29 -11.68
N THR A 173 6.65 10.13 -12.95
CA THR A 173 6.00 10.76 -14.10
C THR A 173 5.45 9.70 -15.04
N GLU A 174 4.68 10.11 -16.05
CA GLU A 174 4.14 9.18 -17.05
C GLU A 174 5.24 8.46 -17.83
N ASP A 175 6.34 9.17 -18.12
CA ASP A 175 7.48 8.65 -18.89
C ASP A 175 8.53 7.96 -18.01
N GLU A 176 8.51 8.18 -16.71
CA GLU A 176 9.51 7.71 -15.75
C GLU A 176 8.87 7.03 -14.54
N CYS A 177 8.15 5.94 -14.79
CA CYS A 177 7.67 5.03 -13.75
C CYS A 177 8.27 3.64 -13.99
N PRO A 178 9.45 3.34 -13.41
CA PRO A 178 10.16 2.08 -13.67
C PRO A 178 9.53 0.91 -12.92
N PHE A 179 8.25 0.63 -13.22
CA PHE A 179 7.48 -0.42 -12.57
C PHE A 179 7.91 -1.81 -13.07
N GLN A 180 8.19 -2.70 -12.13
CA GLN A 180 8.37 -4.12 -12.37
C GLN A 180 7.62 -4.90 -11.28
N MET A 181 6.73 -5.81 -11.69
CA MET A 181 5.92 -6.61 -10.76
C MET A 181 6.79 -7.35 -9.74
N ASP A 182 6.42 -7.28 -8.47
CA ASP A 182 7.10 -7.94 -7.34
C ASP A 182 8.55 -7.47 -7.09
N ARG A 183 8.93 -6.28 -7.60
CA ARG A 183 10.25 -5.67 -7.37
C ARG A 183 10.11 -4.26 -6.81
N ALA A 184 10.95 -3.91 -5.86
CA ALA A 184 11.04 -2.55 -5.34
C ALA A 184 11.56 -1.58 -6.40
N THR A 185 11.14 -0.31 -6.33
CA THR A 185 11.62 0.74 -7.22
C THR A 185 12.66 1.61 -6.51
N TRP A 186 13.82 1.78 -7.15
CA TRP A 186 14.84 2.70 -6.69
C TRP A 186 14.50 4.13 -7.12
N VAL A 187 13.96 4.92 -6.18
CA VAL A 187 13.61 6.32 -6.43
C VAL A 187 14.86 7.20 -6.41
N ARG A 188 15.78 6.90 -5.49
CA ARG A 188 17.05 7.62 -5.33
C ARG A 188 18.14 6.68 -4.82
N ARG A 189 19.36 6.88 -5.23
CA ARG A 189 20.54 6.21 -4.66
C ARG A 189 21.38 7.19 -3.86
N GLY A 190 21.79 6.78 -2.65
CA GLY A 190 22.62 7.51 -1.72
C GLY A 190 23.58 6.59 -0.98
N THR A 191 24.43 7.14 -0.10
CA THR A 191 25.53 6.41 0.52
C THR A 191 25.53 6.40 2.05
N ASP A 192 24.71 7.23 2.69
CA ASP A 192 24.71 7.36 4.15
C ASP A 192 23.63 6.53 4.83
N VAL A 193 22.40 6.61 4.35
CA VAL A 193 21.24 5.95 4.92
C VAL A 193 20.31 5.43 3.83
N THR A 194 19.65 4.32 4.09
CA THR A 194 18.55 3.84 3.22
C THR A 194 17.21 4.11 3.88
N LEU A 195 16.33 4.82 3.18
CA LEU A 195 14.92 4.99 3.52
C LEU A 195 14.12 3.95 2.71
N VAL A 196 13.51 2.97 3.37
CA VAL A 196 12.61 2.01 2.75
C VAL A 196 11.19 2.41 3.11
N ALA A 197 10.43 2.87 2.14
CA ALA A 197 9.07 3.34 2.36
C ALA A 197 8.06 2.55 1.52
N THR A 198 6.80 2.56 1.92
CA THR A 198 5.72 1.89 1.18
C THR A 198 4.49 2.77 1.05
N GLY A 199 3.77 2.59 -0.05
CA GLY A 199 2.54 3.33 -0.32
C GLY A 199 2.74 4.84 -0.34
N GLU A 200 1.76 5.56 0.13
CA GLU A 200 1.76 7.03 0.12
C GLU A 200 2.88 7.65 0.98
N MET A 201 3.54 6.84 1.84
CA MET A 201 4.68 7.29 2.63
C MET A 201 5.98 7.47 1.81
N VAL A 202 6.03 6.95 0.58
CA VAL A 202 7.19 7.12 -0.30
C VAL A 202 7.42 8.60 -0.64
N ARG A 203 6.36 9.39 -0.86
CA ARG A 203 6.50 10.84 -1.07
C ARG A 203 7.17 11.52 0.13
N HIS A 204 6.74 11.19 1.34
CA HIS A 204 7.35 11.73 2.55
C HIS A 204 8.81 11.31 2.73
N ALA A 205 9.18 10.10 2.30
CA ALA A 205 10.57 9.65 2.31
C ALA A 205 11.43 10.41 1.28
N VAL A 206 10.87 10.76 0.11
CA VAL A 206 11.54 11.61 -0.90
C VAL A 206 11.76 13.02 -0.33
N ASP A 207 10.74 13.63 0.26
CA ASP A 207 10.85 14.95 0.88
C ASP A 207 11.91 14.95 2.01
N ALA A 208 11.92 13.88 2.82
CA ALA A 208 12.94 13.72 3.86
C ALA A 208 14.36 13.61 3.25
N ALA A 209 14.52 12.88 2.17
CA ALA A 209 15.81 12.74 1.50
C ALA A 209 16.31 14.08 0.91
N ASP A 210 15.41 14.95 0.45
CA ASP A 210 15.76 16.31 0.00
C ASP A 210 16.26 17.15 1.19
N LEU A 211 15.55 17.14 2.31
CA LEU A 211 15.94 17.86 3.53
C LEU A 211 17.25 17.33 4.14
N LEU A 212 17.51 16.02 4.03
CA LEU A 212 18.76 15.40 4.47
C LEU A 212 19.93 15.80 3.57
N ALA A 213 19.70 15.92 2.27
CA ALA A 213 20.73 16.38 1.33
C ALA A 213 21.18 17.81 1.62
N GLU A 214 20.27 18.70 2.05
CA GLU A 214 20.63 20.06 2.51
C GLU A 214 21.54 20.05 3.76
N GLN A 215 21.50 18.95 4.54
CA GLN A 215 22.35 18.72 5.71
C GLN A 215 23.62 17.92 5.38
N GLY A 216 23.87 17.64 4.10
CA GLY A 216 25.02 16.84 3.64
C GLY A 216 24.88 15.33 3.86
N ILE A 217 23.67 14.82 4.11
CA ILE A 217 23.37 13.40 4.29
C ILE A 217 22.78 12.85 3.00
N SER A 218 23.47 11.87 2.39
CA SER A 218 23.08 11.24 1.13
C SER A 218 22.19 10.01 1.40
N ALA A 219 20.89 10.16 1.16
CA ALA A 219 19.91 9.10 1.41
C ALA A 219 19.54 8.33 0.13
N THR A 220 19.54 6.99 0.22
CA THR A 220 18.82 6.12 -0.72
C THR A 220 17.34 6.13 -0.38
N VAL A 221 16.46 6.19 -1.37
CA VAL A 221 15.01 5.99 -1.21
C VAL A 221 14.60 4.78 -2.04
N LEU A 222 14.07 3.76 -1.36
CA LEU A 222 13.56 2.53 -1.94
C LEU A 222 12.05 2.47 -1.74
N ASP A 223 11.30 2.53 -2.84
CA ASP A 223 9.86 2.34 -2.84
C ASP A 223 9.54 0.83 -2.83
N MET A 224 9.13 0.35 -1.67
CA MET A 224 8.73 -1.03 -1.44
C MET A 224 7.21 -1.15 -1.59
N TYR A 225 6.69 -0.86 -2.77
CA TYR A 225 5.25 -1.01 -3.04
C TYR A 225 4.77 -2.46 -2.91
N CYS A 226 5.66 -3.44 -3.12
CA CYS A 226 5.41 -4.86 -2.94
C CYS A 226 5.90 -5.31 -1.55
N VAL A 227 5.03 -5.17 -0.54
CA VAL A 227 5.38 -5.59 0.83
C VAL A 227 5.43 -7.12 0.91
N LYS A 228 4.59 -7.80 0.14
CA LYS A 228 4.66 -9.24 -0.03
C LYS A 228 4.29 -9.66 -1.46
N PRO A 229 5.22 -10.31 -2.20
CA PRO A 229 6.57 -10.67 -1.77
C PRO A 229 7.42 -9.43 -1.52
N LEU A 230 8.27 -9.47 -0.49
CA LEU A 230 9.25 -8.42 -0.23
C LEU A 230 10.44 -8.62 -1.19
N ASP A 231 10.89 -7.55 -1.83
CA ASP A 231 12.12 -7.58 -2.62
C ASP A 231 13.35 -7.58 -1.70
N ALA A 232 13.67 -8.75 -1.17
CA ALA A 232 14.79 -8.92 -0.24
C ALA A 232 16.15 -8.59 -0.89
N GLU A 233 16.32 -8.83 -2.19
CA GLU A 233 17.55 -8.51 -2.91
C GLU A 233 17.80 -7.00 -2.92
N ALA A 234 16.77 -6.19 -3.20
CA ALA A 234 16.88 -4.74 -3.16
C ALA A 234 17.16 -4.22 -1.74
N VAL A 235 16.54 -4.83 -0.71
CA VAL A 235 16.82 -4.47 0.70
C VAL A 235 18.27 -4.77 1.07
N ILE A 236 18.77 -5.94 0.71
CA ILE A 236 20.17 -6.35 0.99
C ILE A 236 21.17 -5.44 0.26
N GLU A 237 20.92 -5.14 -1.02
CA GLU A 237 21.76 -4.23 -1.80
C GLU A 237 21.80 -2.84 -1.15
N ALA A 238 20.63 -2.29 -0.81
CA ALA A 238 20.52 -0.96 -0.22
C ALA A 238 21.16 -0.88 1.17
N ALA A 239 20.92 -1.88 2.02
CA ALA A 239 21.55 -1.98 3.35
C ALA A 239 23.06 -2.13 3.25
N GLY A 240 23.57 -2.88 2.27
CA GLY A 240 25.00 -3.04 2.02
C GLY A 240 25.71 -1.77 1.58
N ALA A 241 25.00 -0.89 0.88
CA ALA A 241 25.53 0.36 0.36
C ALA A 241 25.51 1.54 1.36
N THR A 242 24.85 1.40 2.52
CA THR A 242 24.63 2.48 3.49
C THR A 242 24.97 2.06 4.92
N ARG A 243 25.10 3.02 5.84
CA ARG A 243 25.47 2.78 7.24
C ARG A 243 24.30 2.32 8.11
N ALA A 244 23.07 2.67 7.72
CA ALA A 244 21.85 2.40 8.47
C ALA A 244 20.65 2.29 7.53
N VAL A 245 19.59 1.64 8.00
CA VAL A 245 18.30 1.52 7.32
C VAL A 245 17.20 2.15 8.17
N VAL A 246 16.35 2.94 7.56
CA VAL A 246 15.16 3.51 8.19
C VAL A 246 13.95 3.08 7.37
N THR A 247 12.96 2.44 8.00
CA THR A 247 11.71 2.10 7.33
C THR A 247 10.63 3.12 7.65
N VAL A 248 9.76 3.41 6.70
CA VAL A 248 8.69 4.39 6.86
C VAL A 248 7.37 3.79 6.40
N GLU A 249 6.43 3.65 7.33
CA GLU A 249 5.13 3.07 7.05
C GLU A 249 4.01 3.67 7.91
N GLU A 250 2.82 3.74 7.36
CA GLU A 250 1.59 4.15 8.04
C GLU A 250 0.88 2.91 8.59
N HIS A 251 1.53 2.23 9.54
CA HIS A 251 1.11 0.96 10.12
C HIS A 251 1.61 0.85 11.56
N SER A 252 1.10 -0.11 12.34
CA SER A 252 1.62 -0.41 13.68
C SER A 252 3.03 -1.00 13.61
N PRO A 253 3.83 -0.98 14.70
CA PRO A 253 5.23 -1.44 14.64
C PRO A 253 5.39 -2.94 14.44
N PHE A 254 4.30 -3.73 14.63
CA PHE A 254 4.37 -5.19 14.58
C PHE A 254 3.85 -5.76 13.26
N GLY A 255 4.68 -6.56 12.59
CA GLY A 255 4.31 -7.32 11.39
C GLY A 255 4.14 -6.49 10.11
N GLY A 256 4.46 -5.18 10.14
CA GLY A 256 4.48 -4.31 8.97
C GLY A 256 5.79 -4.37 8.19
N LEU A 257 6.00 -3.41 7.29
CA LEU A 257 7.21 -3.27 6.47
C LEU A 257 8.48 -3.27 7.32
N GLY A 258 8.48 -2.49 8.41
CA GLY A 258 9.64 -2.37 9.29
C GLY A 258 10.09 -3.70 9.88
N SER A 259 9.14 -4.54 10.32
CA SER A 259 9.43 -5.88 10.84
C SER A 259 10.05 -6.78 9.78
N MET A 260 9.53 -6.75 8.55
CA MET A 260 10.01 -7.59 7.45
C MET A 260 11.38 -7.16 6.96
N VAL A 261 11.60 -5.85 6.81
CA VAL A 261 12.92 -5.29 6.43
C VAL A 261 13.96 -5.56 7.50
N ALA A 262 13.61 -5.38 8.79
CA ALA A 262 14.52 -5.65 9.89
C ALA A 262 14.93 -7.14 9.93
N GLN A 263 14.02 -8.06 9.63
CA GLN A 263 14.34 -9.48 9.52
C GLN A 263 15.34 -9.73 8.39
N VAL A 264 15.09 -9.24 7.18
CA VAL A 264 16.01 -9.42 6.03
C VAL A 264 17.37 -8.82 6.32
N VAL A 265 17.43 -7.61 6.86
CA VAL A 265 18.69 -6.93 7.21
C VAL A 265 19.43 -7.71 8.28
N GLY A 266 18.75 -8.18 9.33
CA GLY A 266 19.33 -8.97 10.40
C GLY A 266 19.92 -10.30 9.94
N GLU A 267 19.27 -10.99 9.01
CA GLU A 267 19.70 -12.29 8.49
C GLU A 267 20.84 -12.20 7.46
N HIS A 268 20.84 -11.14 6.62
CA HIS A 268 21.70 -11.13 5.42
C HIS A 268 22.75 -10.02 5.39
N CYS A 269 22.47 -8.85 5.97
CA CYS A 269 23.35 -7.69 5.93
C CYS A 269 23.17 -6.81 7.19
N PRO A 270 23.60 -7.27 8.39
CA PRO A 270 23.34 -6.57 9.65
C PRO A 270 23.79 -5.12 9.64
N ARG A 271 22.84 -4.22 9.86
CA ARG A 271 22.98 -2.77 9.98
C ARG A 271 22.03 -2.27 11.06
N PRO A 272 22.27 -1.11 11.68
CA PRO A 272 21.29 -0.45 12.52
C PRO A 272 20.00 -0.20 11.71
N VAL A 273 18.85 -0.62 12.28
CA VAL A 273 17.53 -0.40 11.68
C VAL A 273 16.68 0.45 12.60
N LYS A 274 16.05 1.50 12.07
CA LYS A 274 15.06 2.32 12.76
C LYS A 274 13.73 2.19 12.02
N CYS A 275 12.70 1.73 12.71
CA CYS A 275 11.35 1.66 12.15
C CYS A 275 10.58 2.92 12.53
N LEU A 276 10.10 3.68 11.55
CA LEU A 276 9.17 4.79 11.70
C LEU A 276 7.79 4.30 11.32
N SER A 277 6.92 4.25 12.31
CA SER A 277 5.56 3.71 12.21
C SER A 277 4.60 4.46 13.14
N LEU A 278 3.32 4.17 13.05
CA LEU A 278 2.36 4.56 14.07
C LEU A 278 2.66 3.83 15.38
N PRO A 279 2.25 4.38 16.56
CA PRO A 279 2.54 3.74 17.84
C PRO A 279 1.72 2.46 18.07
N ASP A 280 2.19 1.60 18.96
CA ASP A 280 1.38 0.51 19.55
C ASP A 280 0.44 1.08 20.63
N ALA A 281 -0.49 1.92 20.17
CA ALA A 281 -1.50 2.58 20.99
C ALA A 281 -2.66 3.04 20.08
N PRO A 282 -3.85 3.37 20.65
CA PRO A 282 -4.88 4.05 19.90
C PRO A 282 -4.36 5.35 19.28
N VAL A 283 -4.43 5.42 17.95
CA VAL A 283 -3.95 6.59 17.21
C VAL A 283 -4.89 7.76 17.42
N ILE A 284 -4.34 8.97 17.58
CA ILE A 284 -5.14 10.19 17.72
C ILE A 284 -6.04 10.42 16.49
N THR A 285 -7.12 11.16 16.69
CA THR A 285 -8.01 11.60 15.61
C THR A 285 -7.63 12.99 15.12
N GLY A 286 -7.75 13.23 13.83
CA GLY A 286 -7.45 14.49 13.16
C GLY A 286 -7.53 14.30 11.65
N THR A 287 -7.15 15.29 10.87
CA THR A 287 -6.90 15.08 9.45
C THR A 287 -5.65 14.22 9.25
N SER A 288 -5.56 13.45 8.16
CA SER A 288 -4.37 12.61 7.92
C SER A 288 -3.04 13.36 8.04
N PRO A 289 -2.88 14.59 7.48
CA PRO A 289 -1.64 15.37 7.66
C PRO A 289 -1.35 15.72 9.14
N GLU A 290 -2.37 16.07 9.92
CA GLU A 290 -2.18 16.36 11.35
C GLU A 290 -1.74 15.13 12.13
N VAL A 291 -2.34 13.96 11.83
CA VAL A 291 -1.98 12.70 12.48
C VAL A 291 -0.56 12.29 12.11
N LEU A 292 -0.18 12.37 10.83
CA LEU A 292 1.17 12.06 10.38
C LEU A 292 2.21 13.02 10.99
N ALA A 293 1.90 14.32 11.05
CA ALA A 293 2.77 15.31 11.69
C ALA A 293 2.96 15.05 13.20
N HIS A 294 1.88 14.68 13.90
CA HIS A 294 1.93 14.35 15.33
C HIS A 294 2.88 13.17 15.62
N TYR A 295 2.90 12.17 14.75
CA TYR A 295 3.78 11.00 14.92
C TYR A 295 5.13 11.11 14.19
N GLY A 296 5.45 12.29 13.64
CA GLY A 296 6.73 12.51 12.96
C GLY A 296 6.90 11.77 11.64
N LEU A 297 5.79 11.45 10.98
CA LEU A 297 5.76 10.73 9.69
C LEU A 297 5.66 11.66 8.48
N THR A 298 5.92 12.96 8.64
CA THR A 298 6.11 13.92 7.54
C THR A 298 7.58 13.93 7.08
N GLY A 299 7.86 14.55 5.92
CA GLY A 299 9.23 14.70 5.42
C GLY A 299 10.17 15.30 6.46
N GLU A 300 9.75 16.37 7.15
CA GLU A 300 10.52 17.02 8.20
C GLU A 300 10.73 16.11 9.42
N GLY A 301 9.69 15.42 9.86
CA GLY A 301 9.76 14.52 11.00
C GLY A 301 10.68 13.33 10.75
N ILE A 302 10.59 12.75 9.55
CA ILE A 302 11.46 11.66 9.10
C ILE A 302 12.90 12.14 9.01
N ALA A 303 13.17 13.28 8.36
CA ALA A 303 14.52 13.83 8.21
C ALA A 303 15.17 14.12 9.58
N LYS A 304 14.42 14.72 10.50
CA LYS A 304 14.88 14.95 11.88
C LYS A 304 15.28 13.64 12.57
N THR A 305 14.40 12.65 12.54
CA THR A 305 14.66 11.34 13.20
C THR A 305 15.86 10.63 12.57
N VAL A 306 16.02 10.71 11.25
CA VAL A 306 17.17 10.13 10.54
C VAL A 306 18.47 10.80 10.94
N ALA A 307 18.53 12.14 10.98
CA ALA A 307 19.72 12.89 11.39
C ALA A 307 20.12 12.51 12.83
N GLU A 308 19.17 12.52 13.76
CA GLU A 308 19.39 12.09 15.16
C GLU A 308 19.89 10.63 15.25
N PHE A 309 19.32 9.72 14.45
CA PHE A 309 19.70 8.31 14.44
C PHE A 309 21.12 8.07 13.90
N LEU A 310 21.56 8.89 12.96
CA LEU A 310 22.93 8.85 12.43
C LEU A 310 23.96 9.50 13.35
N GLY A 311 23.53 10.21 14.40
CA GLY A 311 24.38 10.92 15.36
C GLY A 311 24.83 12.29 14.87
N ASN A 312 24.03 12.93 14.03
CA ASN A 312 24.27 14.28 13.51
C ASN A 312 23.38 15.31 14.23
#